data_133b960fc0ad496e9d1a59f05b9d0ad0
#
_entry.id   133b960fc0ad496e9d1a59f05b9d0ad0
#
_cell.length_a   1.000
_cell.length_b   1.000
_cell.length_c   1.000
_cell.angle_alpha   90.00
_cell.angle_beta   90.00
_cell.angle_gamma   90.00
#
_symmetry.space_group_name_H-M   'P 1'
#
loop_
_entity.id
_entity.type
_entity.pdbx_description
1 polymer ?
#
loop_
_entity_poly.entity_id
_entity_poly.type
_entity_poly.pdbx_seq_one_letter_code
_entity_poly.pdbx_strand_id
1 'polypeptide(L)'
;MEVINTNLSGVVEIIPDVYADGRGNFREIYRNREQTPFGNAVQVNQSVSAKGTVRGLHFQKPPYAQAKLVRAVCGKILDVAVDIRQDSPTFGQHVALELSEAKGNELYIPIGFAHGFLALTDNAVVEYLVFGAPYNKESEGGILYNSPVLNIEWGDTEKIISDKDLIWESFNKKTNYGF
;
A
#
# COMPACT_ATOMS: atom_id res chain seq x y z
N MET A 1 -17.37 6.20 9.27
CA MET A 1 -16.25 5.43 8.66
C MET A 1 -16.81 4.12 8.13
N GLU A 2 -16.68 3.85 6.86
CA GLU A 2 -17.07 2.61 6.20
C GLU A 2 -15.82 1.75 5.97
N VAL A 3 -15.93 0.43 6.20
CA VAL A 3 -14.83 -0.54 5.95
C VAL A 3 -15.34 -1.54 4.92
N ILE A 4 -14.66 -1.60 3.78
CA ILE A 4 -15.04 -2.42 2.63
C ILE A 4 -14.00 -3.52 2.45
N ASN A 5 -14.43 -4.78 2.54
CA ASN A 5 -13.54 -5.90 2.28
C ASN A 5 -13.15 -5.97 0.80
N THR A 6 -11.87 -6.25 0.54
CA THR A 6 -11.39 -6.55 -0.80
C THR A 6 -11.48 -8.07 -1.07
N ASN A 7 -11.01 -8.48 -2.24
CA ASN A 7 -10.86 -9.91 -2.59
C ASN A 7 -9.72 -10.60 -1.82
N LEU A 8 -8.86 -9.85 -1.13
CA LEU A 8 -7.77 -10.38 -0.31
C LEU A 8 -8.09 -10.26 1.17
N SER A 9 -8.15 -11.39 1.87
CA SER A 9 -8.47 -11.43 3.30
C SER A 9 -7.53 -10.56 4.14
N GLY A 10 -8.10 -9.62 4.87
CA GLY A 10 -7.42 -8.67 5.74
C GLY A 10 -7.03 -7.36 5.06
N VAL A 11 -7.01 -7.28 3.73
CA VAL A 11 -6.85 -6.02 3.00
C VAL A 11 -8.21 -5.36 2.88
N VAL A 12 -8.36 -4.13 3.40
CA VAL A 12 -9.64 -3.42 3.39
C VAL A 12 -9.49 -1.99 2.89
N GLU A 13 -10.47 -1.54 2.10
CA GLU A 13 -10.64 -0.13 1.80
C GLU A 13 -11.38 0.52 2.95
N ILE A 14 -10.95 1.73 3.33
CA ILE A 14 -11.56 2.51 4.39
C ILE A 14 -11.99 3.85 3.79
N ILE A 15 -13.26 4.20 4.01
CA ILE A 15 -13.80 5.50 3.62
C ILE A 15 -14.15 6.25 4.91
N PRO A 16 -13.39 7.30 5.27
CA PRO A 16 -13.66 8.08 6.46
C PRO A 16 -14.95 8.90 6.30
N ASP A 17 -15.65 9.16 7.42
CA ASP A 17 -16.74 10.13 7.43
C ASP A 17 -16.18 11.52 7.13
N VAL A 18 -16.91 12.29 6.32
CA VAL A 18 -16.55 13.66 5.95
C VAL A 18 -17.59 14.61 6.53
N TYR A 19 -17.14 15.58 7.31
CA TYR A 19 -17.95 16.62 7.90
C TYR A 19 -17.66 17.94 7.18
N ALA A 20 -18.60 18.40 6.35
CA ALA A 20 -18.45 19.62 5.54
C ALA A 20 -19.25 20.79 6.13
N ASP A 21 -18.67 22.00 6.08
CA ASP A 21 -19.32 23.27 6.41
C ASP A 21 -18.81 24.40 5.50
N GLY A 22 -19.21 25.64 5.77
CA GLY A 22 -18.81 26.81 4.97
C GLY A 22 -17.31 27.13 4.95
N ARG A 23 -16.50 26.44 5.74
CA ARG A 23 -15.02 26.58 5.78
C ARG A 23 -14.29 25.49 4.99
N GLY A 24 -15.00 24.41 4.58
CA GLY A 24 -14.42 23.25 3.91
C GLY A 24 -14.91 21.94 4.54
N ASN A 25 -14.02 20.97 4.69
CA ASN A 25 -14.36 19.68 5.28
C ASN A 25 -13.34 19.22 6.33
N PHE A 26 -13.80 18.37 7.24
CA PHE A 26 -13.02 17.70 8.26
C PHE A 26 -13.28 16.20 8.17
N ARG A 27 -12.23 15.41 8.35
CA ARG A 27 -12.31 13.94 8.46
C ARG A 27 -11.28 13.43 9.46
N GLU A 28 -11.66 12.42 10.22
CA GLU A 28 -10.74 11.67 11.05
C GLU A 28 -10.04 10.62 10.18
N ILE A 29 -8.74 10.72 10.05
CA ILE A 29 -7.94 9.84 9.21
C ILE A 29 -7.58 8.55 9.95
N TYR A 30 -7.13 8.68 11.18
CA TYR A 30 -6.69 7.55 11.98
C TYR A 30 -7.07 7.77 13.45
N ARG A 31 -7.58 6.72 14.05
CA ARG A 31 -7.69 6.60 15.49
C ARG A 31 -7.46 5.14 15.90
N ASN A 32 -6.59 4.93 16.87
CA ASN A 32 -6.47 3.61 17.47
C ASN A 32 -7.76 3.29 18.25
N ARG A 33 -8.50 2.27 17.79
CA ARG A 33 -9.73 1.76 18.42
C ARG A 33 -9.68 0.23 18.40
N GLU A 34 -10.31 -0.39 19.40
CA GLU A 34 -10.42 -1.86 19.47
C GLU A 34 -11.13 -2.48 18.25
N GLN A 35 -11.96 -1.71 17.56
CA GLN A 35 -12.73 -2.17 16.39
C GLN A 35 -12.02 -1.95 15.05
N THR A 36 -10.83 -1.33 15.03
CA THR A 36 -10.05 -1.16 13.81
C THR A 36 -9.03 -2.29 13.66
N PRO A 37 -8.71 -2.73 12.43
CA PRO A 37 -7.74 -3.81 12.20
C PRO A 37 -6.29 -3.41 12.51
N PHE A 38 -6.04 -2.15 12.83
CA PHE A 38 -4.72 -1.58 13.07
C PHE A 38 -4.53 -1.26 14.56
N GLY A 39 -3.33 -1.55 15.07
CA GLY A 39 -2.91 -1.19 16.42
C GLY A 39 -2.36 0.25 16.52
N ASN A 40 -1.33 0.46 17.33
CA ASN A 40 -0.63 1.73 17.41
C ASN A 40 0.30 1.93 16.20
N ALA A 41 0.19 3.07 15.52
CA ALA A 41 1.15 3.46 14.51
C ALA A 41 2.50 3.75 15.16
N VAL A 42 3.57 3.22 14.58
CA VAL A 42 4.94 3.38 15.08
C VAL A 42 5.76 4.33 14.22
N GLN A 43 5.31 4.62 12.99
CA GLN A 43 5.99 5.49 12.04
C GLN A 43 4.97 6.05 11.05
N VAL A 44 5.20 7.27 10.58
CA VAL A 44 4.45 7.88 9.47
C VAL A 44 5.46 8.28 8.39
N ASN A 45 5.16 7.92 7.14
CA ASN A 45 5.98 8.28 5.99
C ASN A 45 5.17 9.06 4.98
N GLN A 46 5.83 10.00 4.30
CA GLN A 46 5.25 10.77 3.20
C GLN A 46 6.21 10.79 2.01
N SER A 47 5.67 10.70 0.81
CA SER A 47 6.40 10.86 -0.43
C SER A 47 5.66 11.77 -1.40
N VAL A 48 6.41 12.48 -2.24
CA VAL A 48 5.89 13.24 -3.37
C VAL A 48 6.40 12.58 -4.65
N SER A 49 5.53 12.37 -5.63
CA SER A 49 5.87 11.62 -6.84
C SER A 49 5.30 12.30 -8.08
N ALA A 50 6.11 12.39 -9.14
CA ALA A 50 5.65 12.78 -10.47
C ALA A 50 4.73 11.69 -11.03
N LYS A 51 3.85 12.06 -11.96
CA LYS A 51 3.00 11.10 -12.68
C LYS A 51 3.85 10.02 -13.36
N GLY A 52 3.41 8.77 -13.28
CA GLY A 52 4.14 7.62 -13.82
C GLY A 52 5.14 7.01 -12.84
N THR A 53 5.45 7.65 -11.70
CA THR A 53 6.34 7.06 -10.70
C THR A 53 5.72 5.80 -10.10
N VAL A 54 6.44 4.68 -10.19
CA VAL A 54 6.16 3.45 -9.44
C VAL A 54 7.12 3.34 -8.27
N ARG A 55 6.60 3.04 -7.09
CA ARG A 55 7.40 2.69 -5.90
C ARG A 55 6.93 1.33 -5.39
N GLY A 56 7.80 0.37 -5.34
CA GLY A 56 7.47 -0.98 -4.87
C GLY A 56 7.87 -2.06 -5.87
N LEU A 57 7.44 -3.28 -5.63
CA LEU A 57 6.68 -3.76 -4.46
C LEU A 57 7.60 -4.04 -3.28
N HIS A 58 7.32 -3.45 -2.11
CA HIS A 58 8.19 -3.58 -0.93
C HIS A 58 7.48 -4.22 0.26
N PHE A 59 8.25 -4.92 1.08
CA PHE A 59 7.81 -5.44 2.37
C PHE A 59 8.97 -5.48 3.37
N GLN A 60 8.65 -5.66 4.65
CA GLN A 60 9.64 -5.89 5.71
C GLN A 60 9.45 -7.30 6.25
N LYS A 61 10.54 -8.09 6.29
CA LYS A 61 10.53 -9.44 6.84
C LYS A 61 10.47 -9.43 8.38
N PRO A 62 9.92 -10.47 9.02
CA PRO A 62 10.06 -10.65 10.45
C PRO A 62 11.54 -10.59 10.91
N PRO A 63 11.84 -10.04 12.08
CA PRO A 63 10.89 -9.53 13.10
C PRO A 63 10.39 -8.10 12.86
N TYR A 64 10.73 -7.45 11.75
CA TYR A 64 10.38 -6.06 11.43
C TYR A 64 9.17 -5.97 10.48
N ALA A 65 8.35 -7.01 10.44
CA ALA A 65 7.17 -7.03 9.58
C ALA A 65 6.21 -5.86 9.85
N GLN A 66 5.66 -5.30 8.78
CA GLN A 66 4.87 -4.07 8.81
C GLN A 66 3.50 -4.26 8.17
N ALA A 67 2.47 -3.74 8.84
CA ALA A 67 1.21 -3.38 8.19
C ALA A 67 1.22 -1.88 7.86
N LYS A 68 0.38 -1.46 6.92
CA LYS A 68 0.33 -0.07 6.45
C LYS A 68 -1.13 0.39 6.30
N LEU A 69 -1.37 1.67 6.59
CA LEU A 69 -2.59 2.38 6.20
C LEU A 69 -2.18 3.49 5.24
N VAL A 70 -2.55 3.36 3.98
CA VAL A 70 -2.06 4.18 2.86
C VAL A 70 -3.15 5.11 2.37
N ARG A 71 -2.81 6.36 2.06
CA ARG A 71 -3.72 7.34 1.45
C ARG A 71 -3.02 8.28 0.48
N ALA A 72 -3.78 8.80 -0.49
CA ALA A 72 -3.35 9.95 -1.28
C ALA A 72 -3.81 11.25 -0.58
N VAL A 73 -2.84 12.04 -0.11
CA VAL A 73 -3.09 13.36 0.52
C VAL A 73 -3.35 14.42 -0.55
N CYS A 74 -2.67 14.29 -1.69
CA CYS A 74 -2.87 15.13 -2.87
C CYS A 74 -2.79 14.26 -4.12
N GLY A 75 -3.67 14.55 -5.07
CA GLY A 75 -3.73 13.82 -6.34
C GLY A 75 -4.33 12.43 -6.24
N LYS A 76 -3.82 11.51 -7.08
CA LYS A 76 -4.31 10.14 -7.22
C LYS A 76 -3.19 9.14 -7.41
N ILE A 77 -3.37 7.94 -6.87
CA ILE A 77 -2.51 6.79 -7.06
C ILE A 77 -3.32 5.53 -7.37
N LEU A 78 -2.70 4.58 -8.07
CA LEU A 78 -3.13 3.19 -8.06
C LEU A 78 -2.29 2.48 -7.00
N ASP A 79 -2.91 2.11 -5.90
CA ASP A 79 -2.26 1.43 -4.77
C ASP A 79 -2.44 -0.08 -4.91
N VAL A 80 -1.36 -0.85 -4.70
CA VAL A 80 -1.32 -2.29 -4.98
C VAL A 80 -0.77 -3.04 -3.78
N ALA A 81 -1.52 -4.07 -3.35
CA ALA A 81 -1.09 -5.02 -2.34
C ALA A 81 -1.09 -6.45 -2.92
N VAL A 82 0.00 -7.18 -2.74
CA VAL A 82 0.18 -8.57 -3.21
C VAL A 82 0.33 -9.49 -2.00
N ASP A 83 -0.46 -10.55 -1.94
CA ASP A 83 -0.36 -11.56 -0.88
C ASP A 83 0.92 -12.39 -1.07
N ILE A 84 1.84 -12.32 -0.09
CA ILE A 84 3.10 -13.06 -0.08
C ILE A 84 3.18 -14.08 1.07
N ARG A 85 2.06 -14.39 1.71
CA ARG A 85 1.95 -15.41 2.77
C ARG A 85 1.86 -16.79 2.11
N GLN A 86 2.87 -17.62 2.34
CA GLN A 86 3.06 -18.88 1.61
C GLN A 86 1.89 -19.85 1.72
N ASP A 87 1.27 -19.94 2.89
CA ASP A 87 0.16 -20.86 3.16
C ASP A 87 -1.22 -20.22 2.88
N SER A 88 -1.25 -19.00 2.32
CA SER A 88 -2.48 -18.32 1.99
C SER A 88 -3.14 -18.92 0.74
N PRO A 89 -4.47 -19.10 0.73
CA PRO A 89 -5.19 -19.50 -0.48
C PRO A 89 -5.14 -18.42 -1.58
N THR A 90 -4.75 -17.19 -1.24
CA THR A 90 -4.58 -16.07 -2.17
C THR A 90 -3.11 -15.72 -2.45
N PHE A 91 -2.16 -16.62 -2.11
CA PHE A 91 -0.74 -16.42 -2.38
C PHE A 91 -0.46 -16.06 -3.85
N GLY A 92 0.16 -14.91 -4.08
CA GLY A 92 0.45 -14.35 -5.40
C GLY A 92 -0.73 -13.66 -6.08
N GLN A 93 -1.89 -13.56 -5.44
CA GLN A 93 -2.97 -12.69 -5.89
C GLN A 93 -2.74 -11.26 -5.39
N HIS A 94 -3.37 -10.30 -6.06
CA HIS A 94 -3.26 -8.89 -5.69
C HIS A 94 -4.60 -8.18 -5.67
N VAL A 95 -4.64 -7.05 -5.00
CA VAL A 95 -5.64 -6.00 -5.14
C VAL A 95 -4.96 -4.74 -5.67
N ALA A 96 -5.63 -4.04 -6.58
CA ALA A 96 -5.23 -2.74 -7.09
C ALA A 96 -6.41 -1.79 -6.93
N LEU A 97 -6.21 -0.67 -6.22
CA LEU A 97 -7.28 0.27 -5.89
C LEU A 97 -6.82 1.72 -6.12
N GLU A 98 -7.66 2.53 -6.78
CA GLU A 98 -7.41 3.96 -6.86
C GLU A 98 -7.66 4.62 -5.50
N LEU A 99 -6.61 5.25 -4.95
CA LEU A 99 -6.72 6.15 -3.81
C LEU A 99 -6.60 7.58 -4.29
N SER A 100 -7.47 8.48 -3.79
CA SER A 100 -7.46 9.87 -4.22
C SER A 100 -7.80 10.84 -3.10
N GLU A 101 -7.21 12.04 -3.19
CA GLU A 101 -7.55 13.17 -2.32
C GLU A 101 -9.06 13.45 -2.32
N ALA A 102 -9.70 13.42 -3.50
CA ALA A 102 -11.12 13.74 -3.66
C ALA A 102 -12.02 12.72 -2.95
N LYS A 103 -11.73 11.42 -3.08
CA LYS A 103 -12.48 10.36 -2.39
C LYS A 103 -12.09 10.27 -0.92
N GLY A 104 -10.83 10.55 -0.62
CA GLY A 104 -10.26 10.45 0.73
C GLY A 104 -10.24 9.04 1.28
N ASN A 105 -10.32 8.04 0.41
CA ASN A 105 -10.24 6.64 0.77
C ASN A 105 -8.81 6.22 1.11
N GLU A 106 -8.71 5.18 1.88
CA GLU A 106 -7.46 4.61 2.38
C GLU A 106 -7.45 3.11 2.12
N LEU A 107 -6.26 2.52 1.99
CA LEU A 107 -6.08 1.07 1.93
C LEU A 107 -5.29 0.60 3.16
N TYR A 108 -5.91 -0.27 3.96
CA TYR A 108 -5.19 -1.00 5.00
C TYR A 108 -4.64 -2.30 4.43
N ILE A 109 -3.34 -2.47 4.59
CA ILE A 109 -2.55 -3.61 4.09
C ILE A 109 -1.90 -4.28 5.31
N PRO A 110 -2.32 -5.50 5.69
CA PRO A 110 -1.77 -6.19 6.84
C PRO A 110 -0.36 -6.72 6.62
N ILE A 111 0.26 -7.23 7.67
CA ILE A 111 1.52 -7.98 7.59
C ILE A 111 1.37 -9.17 6.63
N GLY A 112 2.43 -9.47 5.87
CA GLY A 112 2.45 -10.58 4.90
C GLY A 112 2.01 -10.19 3.50
N PHE A 113 2.02 -8.88 3.21
CA PHE A 113 1.76 -8.35 1.87
C PHE A 113 2.95 -7.52 1.37
N ALA A 114 3.27 -7.65 0.08
CA ALA A 114 4.11 -6.70 -0.63
C ALA A 114 3.25 -5.53 -1.12
N HIS A 115 3.77 -4.31 -1.02
CA HIS A 115 3.04 -3.08 -1.30
C HIS A 115 3.81 -2.19 -2.27
N GLY A 116 3.08 -1.55 -3.17
CA GLY A 116 3.58 -0.51 -4.04
C GLY A 116 2.46 0.32 -4.64
N PHE A 117 2.81 1.42 -5.29
CA PHE A 117 1.83 2.27 -5.97
C PHE A 117 2.37 2.89 -7.25
N LEU A 118 1.45 3.28 -8.12
CA LEU A 118 1.69 4.13 -9.30
C LEU A 118 1.07 5.50 -9.05
N ALA A 119 1.84 6.58 -9.21
CA ALA A 119 1.31 7.94 -9.22
C ALA A 119 0.54 8.21 -10.53
N LEU A 120 -0.76 8.51 -10.44
CA LEU A 120 -1.64 8.77 -11.58
C LEU A 120 -1.70 10.26 -11.95
N THR A 121 -1.26 11.14 -11.05
CA THR A 121 -1.20 12.59 -11.25
C THR A 121 0.19 13.12 -10.91
N ASP A 122 0.53 14.29 -11.41
CA ASP A 122 1.74 15.00 -10.99
C ASP A 122 1.60 15.47 -9.53
N ASN A 123 2.75 15.53 -8.85
CA ASN A 123 2.83 15.92 -7.44
C ASN A 123 1.91 15.10 -6.52
N ALA A 124 1.69 13.82 -6.85
CA ALA A 124 0.92 12.94 -5.98
C ALA A 124 1.63 12.81 -4.63
N VAL A 125 0.93 13.22 -3.55
CA VAL A 125 1.42 13.11 -2.18
C VAL A 125 0.80 11.88 -1.54
N VAL A 126 1.64 10.91 -1.23
CA VAL A 126 1.24 9.66 -0.56
C VAL A 126 1.75 9.67 0.86
N GLU A 127 0.86 9.44 1.80
CA GLU A 127 1.18 9.27 3.21
C GLU A 127 0.73 7.88 3.67
N TYR A 128 1.54 7.23 4.49
CA TYR A 128 1.14 5.98 5.10
C TYR A 128 1.64 5.84 6.54
N LEU A 129 0.73 5.35 7.37
CA LEU A 129 1.03 4.95 8.73
C LEU A 129 1.56 3.52 8.72
N VAL A 130 2.57 3.26 9.56
CA VAL A 130 3.19 1.95 9.73
C VAL A 130 2.83 1.39 11.09
N PHE A 131 2.47 0.11 11.10
CA PHE A 131 2.12 -0.65 12.29
C PHE A 131 3.04 -1.87 12.43
N GLY A 132 3.24 -2.33 13.66
CA GLY A 132 4.16 -3.43 13.97
C GLY A 132 5.54 -2.91 14.34
N ALA A 133 6.50 -2.91 13.42
CA ALA A 133 7.87 -2.47 13.67
C ALA A 133 8.27 -1.26 12.79
N PRO A 134 9.19 -0.40 13.25
CA PRO A 134 9.76 0.64 12.42
C PRO A 134 10.60 0.05 11.28
N TYR A 135 10.89 0.85 10.24
CA TYR A 135 11.70 0.43 9.10
C TYR A 135 13.08 -0.07 9.52
N ASN A 136 13.48 -1.20 8.99
CA ASN A 136 14.81 -1.77 9.12
C ASN A 136 15.36 -2.13 7.73
N LYS A 137 16.51 -1.59 7.36
CA LYS A 137 17.11 -1.77 6.03
C LYS A 137 17.46 -3.22 5.73
N GLU A 138 17.90 -3.99 6.72
CA GLU A 138 18.34 -5.38 6.55
C GLU A 138 17.15 -6.35 6.40
N SER A 139 15.98 -5.95 6.85
CA SER A 139 14.75 -6.71 6.75
C SER A 139 13.93 -6.36 5.50
N GLU A 140 14.41 -5.41 4.70
CA GLU A 140 13.70 -5.01 3.49
C GLU A 140 13.73 -6.13 2.44
N GLY A 141 12.57 -6.40 1.88
CA GLY A 141 12.39 -7.25 0.71
C GLY A 141 11.59 -6.52 -0.36
N GLY A 142 11.75 -6.99 -1.60
CA GLY A 142 11.00 -6.46 -2.72
C GLY A 142 10.70 -7.50 -3.79
N ILE A 143 9.77 -7.16 -4.65
CA ILE A 143 9.39 -7.93 -5.83
C ILE A 143 9.32 -6.96 -7.00
N LEU A 144 9.85 -7.37 -8.15
CA LEU A 144 9.80 -6.55 -9.36
C LEU A 144 8.35 -6.21 -9.71
N TYR A 145 8.05 -4.92 -9.85
CA TYR A 145 6.68 -4.39 -9.99
C TYR A 145 5.91 -4.99 -11.18
N ASN A 146 6.60 -5.24 -12.30
CA ASN A 146 6.02 -5.78 -13.53
C ASN A 146 6.23 -7.29 -13.67
N SER A 147 6.34 -8.00 -12.55
CA SER A 147 6.45 -9.47 -12.57
C SER A 147 5.31 -10.09 -13.37
N PRO A 148 5.58 -10.85 -14.45
CA PRO A 148 4.53 -11.37 -15.32
C PRO A 148 3.54 -12.32 -14.61
N VAL A 149 4.02 -13.01 -13.58
CA VAL A 149 3.18 -13.95 -12.80
C VAL A 149 2.11 -13.23 -11.99
N LEU A 150 2.37 -12.01 -11.56
CA LEU A 150 1.43 -11.21 -10.81
C LEU A 150 0.36 -10.56 -11.69
N ASN A 151 0.66 -10.32 -12.97
CA ASN A 151 -0.24 -9.71 -13.95
C ASN A 151 -0.93 -8.45 -13.44
N ILE A 152 -0.17 -7.55 -12.78
CA ILE A 152 -0.69 -6.28 -12.27
C ILE A 152 -0.83 -5.30 -13.43
N GLU A 153 -2.03 -4.75 -13.60
CA GLU A 153 -2.33 -3.77 -14.64
C GLU A 153 -1.95 -2.36 -14.18
N TRP A 154 -0.72 -1.95 -14.48
CA TRP A 154 -0.22 -0.61 -14.14
C TRP A 154 -0.65 0.49 -15.12
N GLY A 155 -1.49 0.17 -16.11
CA GLY A 155 -1.89 1.10 -17.18
C GLY A 155 -0.75 1.46 -18.15
N ASP A 156 -1.05 2.31 -19.14
CA ASP A 156 -0.16 2.60 -20.27
C ASP A 156 0.78 3.79 -20.05
N THR A 157 0.66 4.52 -18.95
CA THR A 157 1.56 5.64 -18.63
C THR A 157 3.00 5.17 -18.58
N GLU A 158 3.94 5.91 -19.17
CA GLU A 158 5.38 5.68 -19.03
C GLU A 158 5.77 5.61 -17.56
N LYS A 159 6.58 4.61 -17.19
CA LYS A 159 6.94 4.36 -15.79
C LYS A 159 8.26 4.99 -15.42
N ILE A 160 8.28 5.71 -14.32
CA ILE A 160 9.48 6.26 -13.68
C ILE A 160 9.78 5.38 -12.46
N ILE A 161 10.91 4.68 -12.48
CA ILE A 161 11.25 3.67 -11.48
C ILE A 161 12.67 3.90 -11.00
N SER A 162 12.92 3.74 -9.71
CA SER A 162 14.27 3.84 -9.15
C SER A 162 15.12 2.62 -9.50
N ASP A 163 16.44 2.82 -9.62
CA ASP A 163 17.39 1.71 -9.84
C ASP A 163 17.25 0.64 -8.76
N LYS A 164 16.94 1.04 -7.53
CA LYS A 164 16.69 0.14 -6.41
C LYS A 164 15.50 -0.80 -6.68
N ASP A 165 14.43 -0.30 -7.29
CA ASP A 165 13.23 -1.08 -7.55
C ASP A 165 13.35 -1.96 -8.79
N LEU A 166 14.28 -1.64 -9.69
CA LEU A 166 14.57 -2.44 -10.89
C LEU A 166 15.41 -3.70 -10.61
N ILE A 167 16.15 -3.75 -9.51
CA ILE A 167 17.00 -4.91 -9.17
C ILE A 167 16.25 -6.03 -8.45
N TRP A 168 14.99 -5.82 -8.02
CA TRP A 168 14.21 -6.87 -7.39
C TRP A 168 13.89 -8.00 -8.36
N GLU A 169 13.88 -9.22 -7.84
CA GLU A 169 13.48 -10.39 -8.62
C GLU A 169 11.98 -10.41 -8.89
N SER A 170 11.60 -11.05 -9.99
CA SER A 170 10.19 -11.34 -10.28
C SER A 170 9.58 -12.25 -9.21
N PHE A 171 8.28 -12.11 -8.96
CA PHE A 171 7.56 -13.01 -8.07
C PHE A 171 7.73 -14.47 -8.49
N ASN A 172 8.03 -15.32 -7.52
CA ASN A 172 8.17 -16.75 -7.75
C ASN A 172 7.38 -17.52 -6.68
N LYS A 173 6.45 -18.36 -7.13
CA LYS A 173 5.62 -19.20 -6.25
C LYS A 173 6.40 -20.18 -5.36
N LYS A 174 7.67 -20.45 -5.69
CA LYS A 174 8.54 -21.34 -4.90
C LYS A 174 9.36 -20.58 -3.85
N THR A 175 9.38 -19.25 -3.90
CA THR A 175 10.13 -18.42 -2.97
C THR A 175 9.36 -18.28 -1.66
N ASN A 176 10.01 -18.60 -0.55
CA ASN A 176 9.50 -18.23 0.77
C ASN A 176 9.87 -16.77 1.06
N TYR A 177 8.88 -15.90 1.11
CA TYR A 177 9.05 -14.48 1.41
C TYR A 177 9.17 -14.19 2.90
N GLY A 178 9.02 -15.19 3.75
CA GLY A 178 9.16 -15.09 5.21
C GLY A 178 7.84 -14.97 5.97
N PHE A 179 6.72 -15.29 5.33
CA PHE A 179 5.37 -15.22 5.91
C PHE A 179 4.57 -16.50 5.69
#